data_77b25c895e5b3f829b2d967efcb2bd00
#
_entry.id   77b25c895e5b3f829b2d967efcb2bd00
#
_cell.length_a   1.000
_cell.length_b   1.000
_cell.length_c   1.000
_cell.angle_alpha   90.00
_cell.angle_beta   90.00
_cell.angle_gamma   90.00
#
_symmetry.space_group_name_H-M   'P 1'
#
loop_
_entity.id
_entity.type
_entity.pdbx_description
1 polymer ?
#
loop_
_entity_poly.entity_id
_entity_poly.type
_entity_poly.pdbx_seq_one_letter_code
_entity_poly.pdbx_strand_id
1 'polypeptide(L)'
;MCMRHIISIVLTVGPLASFGPSITASIAKPMPNVAVQTASGATVHLADYKGKVILIDFWASWCAPCKTSFPALDVLYRDYQEKGLEVLAVNLDERRHDADVFLEAHPHRLTVLFDAKGVSPQAFGVQGMPSSFLIDRAGNIRFTHMGYSGNVDASYRQEIAQLVSEH
;
A
#
# COMPACT_ATOMS: atom_id res chain seq x y z
N MET A 1 13.51 30.10 79.96
CA MET A 1 14.40 29.23 79.17
C MET A 1 13.58 28.51 78.19
N CYS A 2 13.49 29.02 76.92
CA CYS A 2 12.72 28.46 75.84
C CYS A 2 13.62 27.67 74.94
N MET A 3 13.35 26.36 74.83
CA MET A 3 14.11 25.45 73.98
C MET A 3 13.29 25.27 72.67
N ARG A 4 13.75 25.87 71.53
CA ARG A 4 13.13 25.80 70.22
C ARG A 4 13.60 24.51 69.55
N HIS A 5 12.67 23.59 69.33
CA HIS A 5 12.88 22.41 68.52
C HIS A 5 12.77 22.79 67.02
N ILE A 6 13.86 22.58 66.28
CA ILE A 6 13.94 22.74 64.86
C ILE A 6 13.56 21.39 64.24
N ILE A 7 12.40 21.31 63.60
CA ILE A 7 11.96 20.13 62.84
C ILE A 7 12.59 20.24 61.44
N SER A 8 13.55 19.35 61.16
CA SER A 8 14.16 19.21 59.82
C SER A 8 13.22 18.37 58.95
N ILE A 9 12.62 18.99 57.96
CA ILE A 9 11.81 18.28 56.93
C ILE A 9 12.78 17.78 55.86
N VAL A 10 13.00 16.48 55.82
CA VAL A 10 13.73 15.82 54.73
C VAL A 10 12.77 15.60 53.58
N LEU A 11 12.93 16.38 52.49
CA LEU A 11 12.22 16.18 51.24
C LEU A 11 12.89 15.02 50.51
N THR A 12 12.25 13.86 50.47
CA THR A 12 12.65 12.75 49.62
C THR A 12 12.11 12.96 48.19
N VAL A 13 13.03 13.32 47.30
CA VAL A 13 12.71 13.36 45.84
C VAL A 13 12.73 11.93 45.32
N GLY A 14 11.55 11.38 45.04
CA GLY A 14 11.41 10.08 44.39
C GLY A 14 11.80 10.16 42.91
N PRO A 15 12.29 9.05 42.32
CA PRO A 15 12.66 9.03 40.89
C PRO A 15 11.41 9.18 40.01
N LEU A 16 11.41 10.19 39.12
CA LEU A 16 10.47 10.33 38.04
C LEU A 16 10.69 9.18 37.06
N ALA A 17 9.79 8.20 37.09
CA ALA A 17 9.73 7.15 36.06
C ALA A 17 9.34 7.82 34.74
N SER A 18 10.29 7.96 33.80
CA SER A 18 10.05 8.34 32.42
C SER A 18 9.26 7.23 31.75
N PHE A 19 7.94 7.41 31.63
CA PHE A 19 7.13 6.64 30.69
C PHE A 19 7.47 7.14 29.28
N GLY A 20 8.39 6.45 28.62
CA GLY A 20 8.59 6.60 27.18
C GLY A 20 7.34 6.12 26.43
N PRO A 21 6.98 6.75 25.29
CA PRO A 21 5.86 6.28 24.49
C PRO A 21 6.12 4.83 24.06
N SER A 22 5.25 3.91 24.48
CA SER A 22 5.24 2.54 23.98
C SER A 22 4.90 2.61 22.48
N ILE A 23 5.91 2.45 21.63
CA ILE A 23 5.72 2.23 20.20
C ILE A 23 5.10 0.86 20.07
N THR A 24 3.78 0.80 19.94
CA THR A 24 3.07 -0.40 19.54
C THR A 24 3.52 -0.69 18.12
N ALA A 25 4.47 -1.60 17.95
CA ALA A 25 4.85 -2.09 16.63
C ALA A 25 3.60 -2.75 16.04
N SER A 26 2.95 -2.07 15.10
CA SER A 26 1.92 -2.68 14.26
C SER A 26 2.56 -3.89 13.59
N ILE A 27 1.97 -5.08 13.77
CA ILE A 27 2.46 -6.29 13.10
C ILE A 27 2.27 -6.06 11.61
N ALA A 28 3.36 -5.76 10.92
CA ALA A 28 3.36 -5.54 9.49
C ALA A 28 2.94 -6.84 8.79
N LYS A 29 1.87 -6.79 7.99
CA LYS A 29 1.38 -7.94 7.22
C LYS A 29 2.21 -8.05 5.95
N PRO A 30 3.01 -9.11 5.76
CA PRO A 30 3.78 -9.28 4.54
C PRO A 30 2.86 -9.44 3.33
N MET A 31 3.26 -8.87 2.20
CA MET A 31 2.61 -9.07 0.91
C MET A 31 2.66 -10.54 0.51
N PRO A 32 1.54 -11.15 0.10
CA PRO A 32 1.53 -12.50 -0.45
C PRO A 32 2.45 -12.61 -1.66
N ASN A 33 3.33 -13.62 -1.66
CA ASN A 33 4.19 -13.89 -2.81
C ASN A 33 3.49 -14.86 -3.77
N VAL A 34 2.78 -14.32 -4.74
CA VAL A 34 2.04 -15.07 -5.77
C VAL A 34 2.65 -14.85 -7.13
N ALA A 35 2.53 -15.87 -7.99
CA ALA A 35 2.94 -15.83 -9.38
C ALA A 35 1.80 -15.24 -10.23
N VAL A 36 2.15 -14.31 -11.11
CA VAL A 36 1.27 -13.67 -12.08
C VAL A 36 1.96 -13.63 -13.45
N GLN A 37 1.25 -13.31 -14.51
CA GLN A 37 1.81 -13.23 -15.85
C GLN A 37 2.03 -11.79 -16.30
N THR A 38 3.11 -11.55 -17.01
CA THR A 38 3.36 -10.28 -17.72
C THR A 38 2.56 -10.21 -19.02
N ALA A 39 2.61 -9.06 -19.69
CA ALA A 39 2.02 -8.88 -21.02
C ALA A 39 2.58 -9.87 -22.08
N SER A 40 3.85 -10.24 -21.95
CA SER A 40 4.50 -11.23 -22.83
C SER A 40 4.19 -12.69 -22.48
N GLY A 41 3.40 -12.95 -21.41
CA GLY A 41 3.09 -14.29 -20.92
C GLY A 41 4.16 -14.89 -20.01
N ALA A 42 5.23 -14.15 -19.68
CA ALA A 42 6.24 -14.62 -18.73
C ALA A 42 5.67 -14.62 -17.31
N THR A 43 6.01 -15.63 -16.52
CA THR A 43 5.64 -15.70 -15.11
C THR A 43 6.61 -14.88 -14.27
N VAL A 44 6.08 -14.02 -13.41
CA VAL A 44 6.83 -13.24 -12.41
C VAL A 44 6.16 -13.39 -11.05
N HIS A 45 6.89 -13.14 -9.98
CA HIS A 45 6.36 -13.12 -8.62
C HIS A 45 6.20 -11.69 -8.13
N LEU A 46 5.16 -11.40 -7.37
CA LEU A 46 4.97 -10.06 -6.80
C LEU A 46 6.15 -9.64 -5.90
N ALA A 47 6.80 -10.61 -5.26
CA ALA A 47 7.99 -10.36 -4.45
C ALA A 47 9.21 -9.86 -5.25
N ASP A 48 9.23 -10.03 -6.58
CA ASP A 48 10.33 -9.57 -7.45
C ASP A 48 10.39 -8.02 -7.50
N TYR A 49 9.29 -7.36 -7.12
CA TYR A 49 9.19 -5.89 -7.07
C TYR A 49 9.60 -5.27 -5.73
N LYS A 50 9.99 -6.09 -4.72
CA LYS A 50 10.47 -5.57 -3.43
C LYS A 50 11.66 -4.62 -3.60
N GLY A 51 11.81 -3.71 -2.64
CA GLY A 51 12.79 -2.62 -2.71
C GLY A 51 12.21 -1.31 -3.23
N LYS A 52 11.05 -1.36 -3.88
CA LYS A 52 10.24 -0.19 -4.26
C LYS A 52 9.03 -0.05 -3.33
N VAL A 53 8.45 1.14 -3.28
CA VAL A 53 7.07 1.30 -2.80
C VAL A 53 6.16 0.80 -3.90
N ILE A 54 5.24 -0.11 -3.59
CA ILE A 54 4.39 -0.76 -4.59
C ILE A 54 2.93 -0.39 -4.32
N LEU A 55 2.24 0.05 -5.36
CA LEU A 55 0.78 0.13 -5.38
C LEU A 55 0.26 -1.00 -6.26
N ILE A 56 -0.34 -2.02 -5.66
CA ILE A 56 -1.05 -3.08 -6.40
C ILE A 56 -2.50 -2.68 -6.51
N ASP A 57 -3.07 -2.72 -7.71
CA ASP A 57 -4.49 -2.50 -7.97
C ASP A 57 -5.09 -3.68 -8.73
N PHE A 58 -6.16 -4.26 -8.20
CA PHE A 58 -6.91 -5.34 -8.84
C PHE A 58 -8.07 -4.77 -9.64
N TRP A 59 -8.10 -5.07 -10.94
CA TRP A 59 -9.06 -4.52 -11.87
C TRP A 59 -9.52 -5.52 -12.95
N ALA A 60 -10.63 -5.20 -13.62
CA ALA A 60 -11.11 -5.92 -14.80
C ALA A 60 -11.77 -4.96 -15.79
N SER A 61 -11.81 -5.31 -17.07
CA SER A 61 -12.39 -4.49 -18.13
C SER A 61 -13.89 -4.21 -17.96
N TRP A 62 -14.62 -5.11 -17.33
CA TRP A 62 -16.05 -5.00 -17.02
C TRP A 62 -16.33 -4.23 -15.72
N CYS A 63 -15.32 -3.90 -14.93
CA CYS A 63 -15.46 -3.18 -13.65
C CYS A 63 -15.63 -1.67 -13.92
N ALA A 64 -16.85 -1.15 -13.77
CA ALA A 64 -17.16 0.25 -14.06
C ALA A 64 -16.33 1.25 -13.24
N PRO A 65 -16.17 1.12 -11.89
CA PRO A 65 -15.33 2.04 -11.12
C PRO A 65 -13.84 1.91 -11.44
N CYS A 66 -13.37 0.75 -11.94
CA CYS A 66 -11.98 0.58 -12.39
C CYS A 66 -11.66 1.45 -13.62
N LYS A 67 -12.63 1.72 -14.47
CA LYS A 67 -12.45 2.63 -15.62
C LYS A 67 -12.13 4.07 -15.19
N THR A 68 -12.58 4.45 -14.00
CA THR A 68 -12.30 5.76 -13.42
C THR A 68 -10.98 5.77 -12.65
N SER A 69 -10.68 4.69 -11.88
CA SER A 69 -9.44 4.60 -11.09
C SER A 69 -8.21 4.45 -11.97
N PHE A 70 -8.27 3.70 -13.05
CA PHE A 70 -7.10 3.35 -13.86
C PHE A 70 -6.32 4.57 -14.40
N PRO A 71 -6.94 5.61 -14.99
CA PRO A 71 -6.23 6.83 -15.38
C PRO A 71 -5.65 7.61 -14.19
N ALA A 72 -6.31 7.59 -13.03
CA ALA A 72 -5.82 8.25 -11.83
C ALA A 72 -4.56 7.56 -11.29
N LEU A 73 -4.51 6.22 -11.35
CA LEU A 73 -3.30 5.46 -11.00
C LEU A 73 -2.12 5.78 -11.92
N ASP A 74 -2.37 6.00 -13.23
CA ASP A 74 -1.31 6.43 -14.15
C ASP A 74 -0.76 7.82 -13.80
N VAL A 75 -1.62 8.74 -13.33
CA VAL A 75 -1.18 10.04 -12.83
C VAL A 75 -0.32 9.89 -11.59
N LEU A 76 -0.72 9.06 -10.62
CA LEU A 76 0.08 8.78 -9.42
C LEU A 76 1.43 8.16 -9.79
N TYR A 77 1.46 7.21 -10.71
CA TYR A 77 2.71 6.61 -11.18
C TYR A 77 3.65 7.66 -11.76
N ARG A 78 3.17 8.53 -12.66
CA ARG A 78 3.99 9.62 -13.25
C ARG A 78 4.56 10.56 -12.20
N ASP A 79 3.79 10.89 -11.16
CA ASP A 79 4.18 11.85 -10.13
C ASP A 79 5.21 11.27 -9.14
N TYR A 80 5.26 9.92 -8.97
CA TYR A 80 6.06 9.28 -7.93
C TYR A 80 7.05 8.21 -8.42
N GLN A 81 7.06 7.82 -9.70
CA GLN A 81 7.99 6.79 -10.23
C GLN A 81 9.46 7.12 -9.95
N GLU A 82 9.86 8.38 -10.14
CA GLU A 82 11.22 8.87 -9.87
C GLU A 82 11.58 8.82 -8.37
N LYS A 83 10.57 8.75 -7.49
CA LYS A 83 10.72 8.61 -6.04
C LYS A 83 10.69 7.16 -5.58
N GLY A 84 10.58 6.21 -6.52
CA GLY A 84 10.62 4.79 -6.26
C GLY A 84 9.25 4.13 -6.09
N LEU A 85 8.17 4.73 -6.60
CA LEU A 85 6.86 4.07 -6.72
C LEU A 85 6.85 3.15 -7.94
N GLU A 86 6.31 1.95 -7.75
CA GLU A 86 5.88 1.04 -8.83
C GLU A 86 4.37 0.82 -8.72
N VAL A 87 3.65 0.84 -9.84
CA VAL A 87 2.22 0.54 -9.87
C VAL A 87 1.99 -0.74 -10.68
N LEU A 88 1.49 -1.75 -10.00
CA LEU A 88 1.17 -3.07 -10.55
C LEU A 88 -0.35 -3.19 -10.74
N ALA A 89 -0.83 -3.00 -11.95
CA ALA A 89 -2.24 -3.16 -12.30
C ALA A 89 -2.51 -4.62 -12.65
N VAL A 90 -3.05 -5.39 -11.69
CA VAL A 90 -3.33 -6.83 -11.84
C VAL A 90 -4.72 -7.02 -12.44
N ASN A 91 -4.75 -7.46 -13.70
CA ASN A 91 -5.98 -7.73 -14.43
C ASN A 91 -6.55 -9.10 -14.09
N LEU A 92 -7.87 -9.17 -13.88
CA LEU A 92 -8.63 -10.36 -13.50
C LEU A 92 -9.63 -10.82 -14.56
N ASP A 93 -9.57 -10.30 -15.79
CA ASP A 93 -10.40 -10.80 -16.88
C ASP A 93 -10.04 -12.27 -17.19
N GLU A 94 -11.04 -13.11 -17.37
CA GLU A 94 -10.85 -14.50 -17.79
C GLU A 94 -10.23 -14.59 -19.18
N ARG A 95 -10.66 -13.68 -20.07
CA ARG A 95 -10.16 -13.61 -21.44
C ARG A 95 -9.19 -12.44 -21.58
N ARG A 96 -7.97 -12.73 -21.93
CA ARG A 96 -6.94 -11.75 -22.18
C ARG A 96 -7.36 -10.66 -23.17
N HIS A 97 -8.10 -11.03 -24.20
CA HIS A 97 -8.58 -10.09 -25.22
C HIS A 97 -9.42 -8.94 -24.64
N ASP A 98 -10.23 -9.20 -23.62
CA ASP A 98 -11.08 -8.15 -23.01
C ASP A 98 -10.23 -7.09 -22.31
N ALA A 99 -9.16 -7.52 -21.62
CA ALA A 99 -8.17 -6.63 -21.04
C ALA A 99 -7.42 -5.83 -22.12
N ASP A 100 -7.00 -6.49 -23.22
CA ASP A 100 -6.24 -5.84 -24.29
C ASP A 100 -7.08 -4.72 -24.95
N VAL A 101 -8.37 -4.95 -25.22
CA VAL A 101 -9.29 -3.92 -25.75
C VAL A 101 -9.42 -2.74 -24.80
N PHE A 102 -9.50 -3.00 -23.50
CA PHE A 102 -9.53 -1.93 -22.49
C PHE A 102 -8.24 -1.11 -22.50
N LEU A 103 -7.09 -1.78 -22.51
CA LEU A 103 -5.77 -1.12 -22.43
C LEU A 103 -5.47 -0.30 -23.68
N GLU A 104 -5.89 -0.75 -24.87
CA GLU A 104 -5.79 0.05 -26.11
C GLU A 104 -6.58 1.36 -26.01
N ALA A 105 -7.76 1.34 -25.38
CA ALA A 105 -8.58 2.53 -25.18
C ALA A 105 -8.09 3.44 -24.06
N HIS A 106 -7.19 2.97 -23.19
CA HIS A 106 -6.68 3.69 -22.01
C HIS A 106 -5.14 3.71 -22.00
N PRO A 107 -4.49 4.58 -22.78
CA PRO A 107 -3.03 4.69 -22.78
C PRO A 107 -2.48 4.92 -21.37
N HIS A 108 -1.46 4.17 -20.98
CA HIS A 108 -0.90 4.16 -19.63
C HIS A 108 0.60 3.83 -19.64
N ARG A 109 1.24 4.02 -18.45
CA ARG A 109 2.64 3.63 -18.19
C ARG A 109 2.74 2.56 -17.10
N LEU A 110 1.61 2.09 -16.60
CA LEU A 110 1.55 1.12 -15.51
C LEU A 110 2.12 -0.23 -15.92
N THR A 111 2.71 -0.94 -14.98
CA THR A 111 3.06 -2.35 -15.15
C THR A 111 1.80 -3.19 -15.04
N VAL A 112 1.29 -3.67 -16.17
CA VAL A 112 0.10 -4.53 -16.22
C VAL A 112 0.49 -5.99 -16.09
N LEU A 113 -0.15 -6.67 -15.14
CA LEU A 113 0.02 -8.09 -14.86
C LEU A 113 -1.35 -8.79 -15.00
N PHE A 114 -1.34 -10.09 -15.21
CA PHE A 114 -2.55 -10.87 -15.52
C PHE A 114 -2.67 -12.07 -14.60
N ASP A 115 -3.85 -12.26 -14.02
CA ASP A 115 -4.21 -13.41 -13.17
C ASP A 115 -5.65 -13.86 -13.41
N ALA A 116 -5.89 -14.43 -14.59
CA ALA A 116 -7.20 -14.96 -14.98
C ALA A 116 -7.71 -16.10 -14.06
N LYS A 117 -6.84 -16.69 -13.26
CA LYS A 117 -7.21 -17.76 -12.30
C LYS A 117 -7.64 -17.19 -10.93
N GLY A 118 -7.43 -15.90 -10.67
CA GLY A 118 -7.82 -15.26 -9.43
C GLY A 118 -7.04 -15.72 -8.20
N VAL A 119 -5.81 -16.20 -8.37
CA VAL A 119 -4.96 -16.67 -7.25
C VAL A 119 -4.50 -15.49 -6.40
N SER A 120 -4.07 -14.41 -7.05
CA SER A 120 -3.57 -13.23 -6.33
C SER A 120 -4.66 -12.49 -5.56
N PRO A 121 -5.84 -12.16 -6.10
CA PRO A 121 -6.87 -11.49 -5.33
C PRO A 121 -7.35 -12.35 -4.14
N GLN A 122 -7.40 -13.67 -4.27
CA GLN A 122 -7.73 -14.57 -3.15
C GLN A 122 -6.68 -14.48 -2.04
N ALA A 123 -5.39 -14.51 -2.38
CA ALA A 123 -4.29 -14.40 -1.42
C ALA A 123 -4.26 -13.04 -0.69
N PHE A 124 -4.64 -11.96 -1.37
CA PHE A 124 -4.77 -10.62 -0.78
C PHE A 124 -6.08 -10.43 0.00
N GLY A 125 -7.05 -11.33 -0.11
CA GLY A 125 -8.36 -11.23 0.53
C GLY A 125 -9.26 -10.17 -0.11
N VAL A 126 -9.14 -9.98 -1.43
CA VAL A 126 -9.97 -9.03 -2.20
C VAL A 126 -11.43 -9.47 -2.17
N GLN A 127 -12.33 -8.56 -1.76
CA GLN A 127 -13.78 -8.79 -1.66
C GLN A 127 -14.56 -8.12 -2.80
N GLY A 128 -13.92 -7.22 -3.54
CA GLY A 128 -14.54 -6.47 -4.63
C GLY A 128 -13.51 -5.64 -5.37
N MET A 129 -13.90 -5.04 -6.51
CA MET A 129 -13.01 -4.23 -7.34
C MET A 129 -13.54 -2.80 -7.55
N PRO A 130 -12.61 -1.84 -7.71
CA PRO A 130 -11.17 -1.98 -7.54
C PRO A 130 -10.79 -2.21 -6.09
N SER A 131 -9.72 -2.94 -5.84
CA SER A 131 -9.08 -3.05 -4.53
C SER A 131 -7.60 -2.80 -4.67
N SER A 132 -7.06 -1.92 -3.85
CA SER A 132 -5.65 -1.53 -3.94
C SER A 132 -4.93 -1.72 -2.62
N PHE A 133 -3.64 -2.03 -2.72
CA PHE A 133 -2.76 -2.27 -1.57
C PHE A 133 -1.48 -1.47 -1.76
N LEU A 134 -1.14 -0.63 -0.78
CA LEU A 134 0.13 0.05 -0.71
C LEU A 134 1.12 -0.72 0.17
N ILE A 135 2.28 -1.00 -0.39
CA ILE A 135 3.29 -1.89 0.16
C ILE A 135 4.60 -1.11 0.27
N ASP A 136 5.25 -1.22 1.43
CA ASP A 136 6.55 -0.58 1.67
C ASP A 136 7.71 -1.33 0.98
N ARG A 137 8.91 -0.74 1.02
CA ARG A 137 10.12 -1.32 0.41
C ARG A 137 10.52 -2.68 1.01
N ALA A 138 10.14 -2.94 2.27
CA ALA A 138 10.37 -4.22 2.92
C ALA A 138 9.39 -5.32 2.45
N GLY A 139 8.34 -4.93 1.72
CA GLY A 139 7.31 -5.83 1.21
C GLY A 139 6.14 -6.05 2.18
N ASN A 140 5.87 -5.11 3.08
CA ASN A 140 4.73 -5.18 3.98
C ASN A 140 3.57 -4.33 3.49
N ILE A 141 2.36 -4.85 3.60
CA ILE A 141 1.13 -4.09 3.32
C ILE A 141 0.95 -3.03 4.41
N ARG A 142 0.90 -1.79 4.01
CA ARG A 142 0.76 -0.62 4.90
C ARG A 142 -0.63 -0.01 4.85
N PHE A 143 -1.24 0.04 3.65
CA PHE A 143 -2.58 0.58 3.45
C PHE A 143 -3.37 -0.30 2.49
N THR A 144 -4.69 -0.31 2.66
CA THR A 144 -5.63 -1.07 1.83
C THR A 144 -6.84 -0.20 1.52
N HIS A 145 -7.21 -0.13 0.24
CA HIS A 145 -8.40 0.57 -0.23
C HIS A 145 -9.34 -0.38 -0.96
N MET A 146 -10.64 -0.28 -0.68
CA MET A 146 -11.69 -1.02 -1.37
C MET A 146 -12.66 -0.04 -2.02
N GLY A 147 -12.90 -0.23 -3.32
CA GLY A 147 -13.67 0.70 -4.13
C GLY A 147 -12.85 1.94 -4.52
N TYR A 148 -13.46 2.75 -5.39
CA TYR A 148 -12.86 4.02 -5.81
C TYR A 148 -13.91 5.13 -5.74
N SER A 149 -13.60 6.20 -5.00
CA SER A 149 -14.42 7.41 -4.86
C SER A 149 -13.53 8.65 -4.87
N GLY A 150 -14.09 9.83 -5.19
CA GLY A 150 -13.33 11.05 -5.45
C GLY A 150 -12.35 11.54 -4.35
N ASN A 151 -12.46 11.01 -3.12
CA ASN A 151 -11.54 11.36 -2.03
C ASN A 151 -10.32 10.41 -1.95
N VAL A 152 -10.33 9.30 -2.70
CA VAL A 152 -9.28 8.28 -2.63
C VAL A 152 -7.95 8.80 -3.19
N ASP A 153 -7.97 9.69 -4.18
CA ASP A 153 -6.75 10.28 -4.76
C ASP A 153 -5.93 11.05 -3.72
N ALA A 154 -6.57 11.80 -2.83
CA ALA A 154 -5.88 12.54 -1.76
C ALA A 154 -5.22 11.58 -0.76
N SER A 155 -5.91 10.50 -0.40
CA SER A 155 -5.38 9.46 0.50
C SER A 155 -4.19 8.76 -0.14
N TYR A 156 -4.29 8.33 -1.40
CA TYR A 156 -3.16 7.72 -2.12
C TYR A 156 -1.93 8.63 -2.15
N ARG A 157 -2.11 9.93 -2.48
CA ARG A 157 -0.99 10.88 -2.52
C ARG A 157 -0.30 11.02 -1.18
N GLN A 158 -1.07 11.13 -0.10
CA GLN A 158 -0.53 11.22 1.26
C GLN A 158 0.23 9.96 1.66
N GLU A 159 -0.37 8.80 1.46
CA GLU A 159 0.20 7.51 1.84
C GLU A 159 1.44 7.14 1.00
N ILE A 160 1.39 7.39 -0.33
CA ILE A 160 2.55 7.21 -1.20
C ILE A 160 3.68 8.15 -0.78
N ALA A 161 3.38 9.43 -0.52
CA ALA A 161 4.38 10.41 -0.10
C ALA A 161 5.04 9.98 1.23
N GLN A 162 4.25 9.43 2.17
CA GLN A 162 4.78 8.86 3.39
C GLN A 162 5.74 7.71 3.10
N LEU A 163 5.31 6.69 2.33
CA LEU A 163 6.11 5.49 2.09
C LEU A 163 7.39 5.75 1.28
N VAL A 164 7.33 6.65 0.29
CA VAL A 164 8.53 6.98 -0.51
C VAL A 164 9.56 7.79 0.27
N SER A 165 9.15 8.47 1.37
CA SER A 165 10.04 9.18 2.27
C SER A 165 10.68 8.29 3.35
N GLU A 166 10.14 7.10 3.60
CA GLU A 166 10.71 6.10 4.50
C GLU A 166 11.94 5.44 3.82
N HIS A 167 13.07 5.36 4.53
CA HIS A 167 14.33 4.77 4.05
C HIS A 167 14.52 3.34 4.53
#